data_a5295030557c74ba385015f5bc43f940
#
_entry.id   a5295030557c74ba385015f5bc43f940
#
_cell.length_a   1.000
_cell.length_b   1.000
_cell.length_c   1.000
_cell.angle_alpha   90.00
_cell.angle_beta   90.00
_cell.angle_gamma   90.00
#
_symmetry.space_group_name_H-M   'P 1'
#
loop_
_entity.id
_entity.type
_entity.pdbx_description
1 polymer ?
#
loop_
_entity_poly.entity_id
_entity_poly.type
_entity_poly.pdbx_seq_one_letter_code
_entity_poly.pdbx_strand_id
1 'polypeptide(L)'
;VSELPLDAATVLQAFELQLEHEPVDADQVIDGSPTTGVAALTEVDDWEIGVWEITPGTVTDVEVDEVFIVLKGRAILRRDDGTETELVAGSVGRLEDGEETEWEVHETLRKIYIA
;
A
#
# COMPACT_ATOMS: atom_id res chain seq x y z
N VAL A 1 -11.24 -22.09 8.19
CA VAL A 1 -10.14 -21.87 7.26
C VAL A 1 -10.50 -20.70 6.36
N SER A 2 -9.72 -19.65 6.42
CA SER A 2 -9.91 -18.57 5.48
C SER A 2 -9.32 -18.98 4.12
N GLU A 3 -10.09 -18.74 3.08
CA GLU A 3 -9.65 -19.02 1.74
C GLU A 3 -9.15 -17.71 1.11
N LEU A 4 -7.87 -17.69 0.77
CA LEU A 4 -7.28 -16.57 0.06
C LEU A 4 -7.23 -16.89 -1.43
N PRO A 5 -7.33 -15.87 -2.31
CA PRO A 5 -7.47 -16.08 -3.75
C PRO A 5 -6.25 -16.69 -4.43
N LEU A 6 -5.08 -16.64 -3.78
CA LEU A 6 -3.84 -17.15 -4.37
C LEU A 6 -3.33 -18.34 -3.56
N ASP A 7 -3.24 -19.49 -4.17
CA ASP A 7 -2.63 -20.69 -3.59
C ASP A 7 -1.49 -21.19 -4.47
N ALA A 8 -0.88 -22.31 -4.10
CA ALA A 8 0.33 -22.82 -4.75
C ALA A 8 0.16 -23.16 -6.25
N ALA A 9 -1.07 -23.27 -6.73
CA ALA A 9 -1.34 -23.61 -8.13
C ALA A 9 -1.92 -22.44 -8.93
N THR A 10 -2.01 -21.26 -8.32
CA THR A 10 -2.72 -20.13 -8.86
C THR A 10 -1.77 -19.01 -9.28
N VAL A 11 -2.10 -18.32 -10.38
CA VAL A 11 -1.46 -17.08 -10.78
C VAL A 11 -2.56 -16.03 -10.89
N LEU A 12 -2.33 -14.88 -10.30
CA LEU A 12 -3.32 -13.79 -10.24
C LEU A 12 -2.69 -12.52 -10.81
N GLN A 13 -3.48 -11.77 -11.58
CA GLN A 13 -3.03 -10.52 -12.18
C GLN A 13 -3.32 -9.36 -11.22
N ALA A 14 -2.36 -9.05 -10.37
CA ALA A 14 -2.51 -8.05 -9.30
C ALA A 14 -2.63 -6.62 -9.82
N PHE A 15 -2.08 -6.33 -11.01
CA PHE A 15 -2.07 -4.99 -11.57
C PHE A 15 -3.49 -4.44 -11.79
N GLU A 16 -4.44 -5.29 -12.20
CA GLU A 16 -5.80 -4.88 -12.52
C GLU A 16 -6.87 -5.45 -11.59
N LEU A 17 -6.45 -6.05 -10.48
CA LEU A 17 -7.41 -6.63 -9.52
C LEU A 17 -8.35 -5.54 -9.00
N GLN A 18 -9.67 -5.82 -9.05
CA GLN A 18 -10.67 -4.89 -8.53
C GLN A 18 -10.65 -4.89 -7.01
N LEU A 19 -10.54 -3.71 -6.42
CA LEU A 19 -10.54 -3.51 -4.98
C LEU A 19 -11.74 -2.66 -4.59
N GLU A 20 -12.39 -3.01 -3.50
CA GLU A 20 -13.40 -2.16 -2.90
C GLU A 20 -12.71 -1.08 -2.09
N HIS A 21 -13.13 0.17 -2.27
CA HIS A 21 -12.52 1.33 -1.62
C HIS A 21 -13.38 1.86 -0.49
N GLU A 22 -12.72 2.36 0.53
CA GLU A 22 -13.33 3.09 1.63
C GLU A 22 -12.57 4.39 1.85
N PRO A 23 -13.23 5.47 2.32
CA PRO A 23 -12.53 6.71 2.65
C PRO A 23 -11.47 6.46 3.73
N VAL A 24 -10.35 7.14 3.60
CA VAL A 24 -9.34 7.17 4.66
C VAL A 24 -9.93 7.93 5.85
N ASP A 25 -9.64 7.48 7.07
CA ASP A 25 -10.09 8.14 8.28
C ASP A 25 -9.72 9.63 8.27
N ALA A 26 -10.67 10.48 8.63
CA ALA A 26 -10.49 11.92 8.53
C ALA A 26 -9.29 12.44 9.33
N ASP A 27 -8.95 11.81 10.45
CA ASP A 27 -7.82 12.19 11.30
C ASP A 27 -6.46 11.82 10.68
N GLN A 28 -6.45 11.00 9.63
CA GLN A 28 -5.23 10.67 8.88
C GLN A 28 -5.07 11.50 7.62
N VAL A 29 -6.09 12.23 7.20
CA VAL A 29 -6.07 13.00 5.94
C VAL A 29 -5.51 14.40 6.19
N ILE A 30 -4.45 14.77 5.45
CA ILE A 30 -3.89 16.12 5.44
C ILE A 30 -4.52 16.93 4.31
N ASP A 31 -4.72 16.32 3.15
CA ASP A 31 -5.24 17.01 1.97
C ASP A 31 -6.03 16.04 1.08
N GLY A 32 -7.08 16.55 0.44
CA GLY A 32 -7.89 15.79 -0.49
C GLY A 32 -8.92 14.89 0.19
N SER A 33 -9.43 13.94 -0.58
CA SER A 33 -10.42 12.98 -0.11
C SER A 33 -10.02 11.57 -0.58
N PRO A 34 -8.84 11.07 -0.18
CA PRO A 34 -8.36 9.80 -0.68
C PRO A 34 -9.17 8.62 -0.15
N THR A 35 -9.23 7.57 -0.95
CA THR A 35 -9.83 6.30 -0.57
C THR A 35 -8.80 5.19 -0.70
N THR A 36 -8.94 4.14 0.08
CA THR A 36 -8.04 2.98 0.03
C THR A 36 -8.82 1.71 -0.24
N GLY A 37 -8.16 0.78 -0.90
CA GLY A 37 -8.64 -0.58 -1.08
C GLY A 37 -7.52 -1.55 -0.77
N VAL A 38 -7.86 -2.70 -0.22
CA VAL A 38 -6.89 -3.73 0.14
C VAL A 38 -7.49 -5.11 -0.06
N ALA A 39 -6.65 -6.05 -0.52
CA ALA A 39 -7.01 -7.45 -0.61
C ALA A 39 -5.82 -8.31 -0.22
N ALA A 40 -5.99 -9.14 0.80
CA ALA A 40 -5.00 -10.17 1.12
C ALA A 40 -5.08 -11.25 0.04
N LEU A 41 -3.94 -11.65 -0.51
CA LEU A 41 -3.87 -12.63 -1.59
C LEU A 41 -3.45 -14.00 -1.10
N THR A 42 -2.43 -14.08 -0.26
CA THR A 42 -1.89 -15.34 0.24
C THR A 42 -1.09 -15.10 1.52
N GLU A 43 -0.75 -16.19 2.17
CA GLU A 43 0.15 -16.19 3.32
C GLU A 43 1.25 -17.21 3.08
N VAL A 44 2.49 -16.84 3.41
CA VAL A 44 3.64 -17.72 3.40
C VAL A 44 4.31 -17.57 4.75
N ASP A 45 4.36 -18.66 5.52
CA ASP A 45 4.75 -18.64 6.94
C ASP A 45 3.89 -17.61 7.69
N ASP A 46 4.51 -16.63 8.35
CA ASP A 46 3.81 -15.58 9.08
C ASP A 46 3.62 -14.31 8.25
N TRP A 47 3.95 -14.34 6.97
CA TRP A 47 3.86 -13.19 6.08
C TRP A 47 2.58 -13.20 5.28
N GLU A 48 1.86 -12.08 5.32
CA GLU A 48 0.72 -11.85 4.43
C GLU A 48 1.18 -11.10 3.20
N ILE A 49 0.75 -11.54 2.04
CA ILE A 49 1.05 -10.88 0.77
C ILE A 49 -0.27 -10.43 0.18
N GLY A 50 -0.36 -9.16 -0.19
CA GLY A 50 -1.59 -8.61 -0.72
C GLY A 50 -1.37 -7.42 -1.64
N VAL A 51 -2.48 -6.83 -2.05
CA VAL A 51 -2.52 -5.61 -2.88
C VAL A 51 -3.18 -4.51 -2.08
N TRP A 52 -2.60 -3.32 -2.13
CA TRP A 52 -3.14 -2.12 -1.51
C TRP A 52 -3.11 -0.98 -2.52
N GLU A 53 -4.14 -0.14 -2.47
CA GLU A 53 -4.27 0.97 -3.40
C GLU A 53 -4.80 2.19 -2.67
N ILE A 54 -4.33 3.38 -3.07
CA ILE A 54 -4.81 4.65 -2.55
C ILE A 54 -4.98 5.64 -3.69
N THR A 55 -6.12 6.36 -3.67
CA THR A 55 -6.40 7.42 -4.64
C THR A 55 -5.70 8.73 -4.22
N PRO A 56 -5.60 9.74 -5.12
CA PRO A 56 -4.87 10.97 -4.84
C PRO A 56 -5.32 11.70 -3.58
N GLY A 57 -4.35 12.25 -2.88
CA GLY A 57 -4.49 12.97 -1.63
C GLY A 57 -3.26 12.77 -0.77
N THR A 58 -3.21 13.43 0.38
CA THR A 58 -2.09 13.33 1.32
C THR A 58 -2.58 12.78 2.64
N VAL A 59 -1.94 11.72 3.12
CA VAL A 59 -2.31 11.04 4.37
C VAL A 59 -1.09 10.78 5.23
N THR A 60 -1.32 10.64 6.53
CA THR A 60 -0.32 10.16 7.49
C THR A 60 -0.60 8.71 7.84
N ASP A 61 0.42 7.99 8.25
CA ASP A 61 0.28 6.62 8.71
C ASP A 61 1.32 6.31 9.79
N VAL A 62 1.00 5.32 10.62
CA VAL A 62 1.94 4.68 11.53
C VAL A 62 2.11 3.27 11.01
N GLU A 63 3.33 2.93 10.62
CA GLU A 63 3.58 1.73 9.84
C GLU A 63 3.75 0.47 10.69
N VAL A 64 3.63 -0.66 10.01
CA VAL A 64 4.06 -1.98 10.52
C VAL A 64 5.27 -2.41 9.70
N ASP A 65 5.93 -3.48 10.11
CA ASP A 65 7.01 -4.07 9.29
C ASP A 65 6.45 -4.53 7.98
N GLU A 66 6.96 -3.98 6.89
CA GLU A 66 6.43 -4.25 5.56
C GLU A 66 7.52 -4.08 4.51
N VAL A 67 7.50 -4.94 3.49
CA VAL A 67 8.18 -4.69 2.22
C VAL A 67 7.09 -4.43 1.19
N PHE A 68 7.27 -3.43 0.33
CA PHE A 68 6.30 -3.16 -0.73
C PHE A 68 6.95 -2.99 -2.08
N ILE A 69 6.17 -3.26 -3.12
CA ILE A 69 6.58 -3.10 -4.52
C ILE A 69 5.47 -2.31 -5.21
N VAL A 70 5.80 -1.14 -5.75
CA VAL A 70 4.82 -0.31 -6.45
C VAL A 70 4.55 -0.90 -7.82
N LEU A 71 3.28 -1.11 -8.13
CA LEU A 71 2.82 -1.62 -9.43
C LEU A 71 2.50 -0.48 -10.40
N LYS A 72 1.88 0.59 -9.90
CA LYS A 72 1.50 1.74 -10.73
C LYS A 72 1.22 2.96 -9.85
N GLY A 73 1.19 4.12 -10.49
CA GLY A 73 0.91 5.38 -9.82
C GLY A 73 2.16 6.17 -9.50
N ARG A 74 1.96 7.28 -8.79
CA ARG A 74 3.04 8.17 -8.39
C ARG A 74 2.71 8.83 -7.06
N ALA A 75 3.68 8.83 -6.16
CA ALA A 75 3.53 9.44 -4.84
C ALA A 75 4.89 9.89 -4.32
N ILE A 76 4.85 10.71 -3.28
CA ILE A 76 6.04 11.06 -2.51
C ILE A 76 5.84 10.50 -1.11
N LEU A 77 6.79 9.68 -0.67
CA LEU A 77 6.83 9.13 0.68
C LEU A 77 7.76 9.98 1.52
N ARG A 78 7.24 10.59 2.58
CA ARG A 78 8.02 11.37 3.55
C ARG A 78 8.13 10.59 4.83
N ARG A 79 9.35 10.49 5.34
CA ARG A 79 9.65 9.79 6.59
C ARG A 79 9.96 10.80 7.69
N ASP A 80 9.85 10.36 8.93
CA ASP A 80 10.08 11.22 10.10
C ASP A 80 11.55 11.66 10.24
N ASP A 81 12.49 11.01 9.56
CA ASP A 81 13.88 11.46 9.50
C ASP A 81 14.11 12.60 8.49
N GLY A 82 13.04 13.07 7.84
CA GLY A 82 13.09 14.15 6.87
C GLY A 82 13.36 13.73 5.43
N THR A 83 13.56 12.43 5.16
CA THR A 83 13.77 11.96 3.80
C THR A 83 12.46 11.98 3.00
N GLU A 84 12.59 12.29 1.70
CA GLU A 84 11.48 12.24 0.74
C GLU A 84 11.92 11.35 -0.42
N THR A 85 11.06 10.42 -0.79
CA THR A 85 11.33 9.51 -1.90
C THR A 85 10.14 9.50 -2.86
N GLU A 86 10.42 9.72 -4.14
CA GLU A 86 9.39 9.55 -5.16
C GLU A 86 9.18 8.07 -5.43
N LEU A 87 7.91 7.65 -5.40
CA LEU A 87 7.50 6.28 -5.69
C LEU A 87 6.86 6.24 -7.07
N VAL A 88 7.35 5.33 -7.88
CA VAL A 88 6.86 5.05 -9.23
C VAL A 88 6.79 3.53 -9.44
N ALA A 89 6.19 3.10 -10.54
CA ALA A 89 6.13 1.67 -10.85
C ALA A 89 7.52 1.04 -10.79
N GLY A 90 7.65 -0.05 -10.04
CA GLY A 90 8.92 -0.74 -9.82
C GLY A 90 9.67 -0.30 -8.57
N SER A 91 9.25 0.76 -7.88
CA SER A 91 9.86 1.13 -6.60
C SER A 91 9.67 0.02 -5.59
N VAL A 92 10.73 -0.34 -4.88
CA VAL A 92 10.69 -1.33 -3.79
C VAL A 92 11.13 -0.63 -2.51
N GLY A 93 10.32 -0.74 -1.47
CA GLY A 93 10.61 -0.07 -0.21
C GLY A 93 10.38 -0.96 0.99
N ARG A 94 10.94 -0.52 2.11
CA ARG A 94 10.76 -1.14 3.41
C ARG A 94 10.23 -0.14 4.42
N LEU A 95 9.23 -0.56 5.21
CA LEU A 95 8.67 0.21 6.32
C LEU A 95 8.92 -0.56 7.61
N GLU A 96 9.15 0.16 8.71
CA GLU A 96 9.37 -0.42 10.02
C GLU A 96 8.20 -0.14 10.95
N ASP A 97 7.93 -1.11 11.81
CA ASP A 97 6.89 -0.98 12.83
C ASP A 97 7.08 0.29 13.66
N GLY A 98 6.00 1.06 13.80
CA GLY A 98 6.00 2.30 14.56
C GLY A 98 6.52 3.53 13.82
N GLU A 99 7.03 3.37 12.61
CA GLU A 99 7.51 4.50 11.80
C GLU A 99 6.33 5.39 11.42
N GLU A 100 6.48 6.70 11.57
CA GLU A 100 5.47 7.67 11.14
C GLU A 100 5.82 8.18 9.76
N THR A 101 4.87 8.11 8.84
CA THR A 101 5.07 8.47 7.44
C THR A 101 3.98 9.38 6.95
N GLU A 102 4.26 10.08 5.85
CA GLU A 102 3.29 10.86 5.11
C GLU A 102 3.39 10.45 3.64
N TRP A 103 2.23 10.19 3.05
CA TRP A 103 2.12 9.76 1.65
C TRP A 103 1.38 10.85 0.88
N GLU A 104 2.08 11.52 -0.02
CA GLU A 104 1.47 12.50 -0.93
C GLU A 104 1.25 11.80 -2.27
N VAL A 105 0.02 11.43 -2.55
CA VAL A 105 -0.35 10.63 -3.72
C VAL A 105 -0.81 11.53 -4.83
N HIS A 106 -0.14 11.49 -5.98
CA HIS A 106 -0.45 12.31 -7.15
C HIS A 106 -1.27 11.54 -8.19
N GLU A 107 -0.96 10.26 -8.39
CA GLU A 107 -1.71 9.35 -9.25
C GLU A 107 -2.02 8.11 -8.42
N THR A 108 -3.21 7.56 -8.56
CA THR A 108 -3.63 6.38 -7.79
C THR A 108 -2.49 5.38 -7.70
N LEU A 109 -2.05 5.11 -6.48
CA LEU A 109 -0.88 4.30 -6.18
C LEU A 109 -1.33 2.90 -5.81
N ARG A 110 -0.84 1.91 -6.52
CA ARG A 110 -1.10 0.49 -6.22
C ARG A 110 0.21 -0.19 -5.92
N LYS A 111 0.24 -0.98 -4.85
CA LYS A 111 1.44 -1.72 -4.45
C LYS A 111 1.09 -3.15 -4.03
N ILE A 112 2.05 -4.05 -4.20
CA ILE A 112 2.08 -5.32 -3.48
C ILE A 112 2.71 -5.04 -2.13
N TYR A 113 2.12 -5.55 -1.07
CA TYR A 113 2.71 -5.51 0.26
C TYR A 113 3.02 -6.92 0.75
N ILE A 114 4.07 -7.02 1.54
CA ILE A 114 4.49 -8.24 2.23
C ILE A 114 4.70 -7.83 3.69
N ALA A 115 3.79 -8.26 4.53
CA ALA A 115 3.78 -7.81 5.91
C ALA A 115 3.43 -8.91 6.92
#